data_7a3c10220b570581913a27a322f87018
#
_entry.id   7a3c10220b570581913a27a322f87018
#
_cell.length_a   1.000
_cell.length_b   1.000
_cell.length_c   1.000
_cell.angle_alpha   90.00
_cell.angle_beta   90.00
_cell.angle_gamma   90.00
#
_symmetry.space_group_name_H-M   'P 1'
#
loop_
_entity.id
_entity.type
_entity.pdbx_description
1 polymer ?
#
loop_
_entity_poly.entity_id
_entity_poly.type
_entity_poly.pdbx_seq_one_letter_code
_entity_poly.pdbx_strand_id
1 'polypeptide(L)'
;MDKAAKQTRTNRTITIDFQHEATYHQLLGDGKAFLEFVCAFLLSLGFQLKHKATCHGSGCLTRHSHYVRVRLGGVIIWGIQCTTCKAVFTVLPHFVLRYRQMRPEVAREALLATHGGLSLERCAVIGHLSPMALYRLICAFGQQSLVAVLTRCGLALPVYFLADEKHSHCLRDKVYLPTIVHGRVLWHLGYTEDASAAAFTQSYQEFQRVGLQHEPAYRVRGILTDGFDSTTKSLRTLFPGARLGNCLRHALTKLPKPLAASASPVRQALRSPFHTLVYRARQRTGLRVCALGQRWRRVADHVATTAGATTGQRVRHWFQDKKAGWSAVLADPVWLKISAVSTPLKLLR
;
A
#
# COMPACT_ATOMS: atom_id res chain seq x y z
N MET A 1 36.36 16.87 0.84
CA MET A 1 36.65 15.43 0.75
C MET A 1 35.36 14.72 0.31
N ASP A 2 35.27 14.48 -0.99
CA ASP A 2 34.13 13.82 -1.62
C ASP A 2 34.02 12.39 -1.17
N LYS A 3 32.92 12.06 -0.47
CA LYS A 3 32.56 10.67 -0.24
C LYS A 3 32.07 10.10 -1.57
N ALA A 4 32.98 9.38 -2.25
CA ALA A 4 32.72 8.64 -3.45
C ALA A 4 31.36 7.94 -3.37
N ALA A 5 30.52 8.18 -4.36
CA ALA A 5 29.22 7.55 -4.53
C ALA A 5 29.38 6.03 -4.37
N LYS A 6 28.79 5.47 -3.31
CA LYS A 6 28.70 4.01 -3.14
C LYS A 6 28.03 3.45 -4.38
N GLN A 7 28.81 2.86 -5.27
CA GLN A 7 28.31 2.11 -6.42
C GLN A 7 27.17 1.20 -5.93
N THR A 8 25.95 1.49 -6.35
CA THR A 8 24.80 0.64 -6.10
C THR A 8 25.14 -0.74 -6.65
N ARG A 9 25.44 -1.69 -5.77
CA ARG A 9 25.67 -3.10 -6.14
C ARG A 9 24.45 -3.55 -6.93
N THR A 10 24.61 -3.73 -8.23
CA THR A 10 23.56 -4.26 -9.10
C THR A 10 23.10 -5.58 -8.54
N ASN A 11 21.81 -5.65 -8.24
CA ASN A 11 21.21 -6.83 -7.65
C ASN A 11 21.22 -7.98 -8.65
N ARG A 12 22.12 -8.95 -8.47
CA ARG A 12 22.29 -10.14 -9.31
C ARG A 12 21.69 -11.39 -8.68
N THR A 13 20.73 -11.25 -7.77
CA THR A 13 20.01 -12.39 -7.20
C THR A 13 18.69 -12.54 -7.91
N ILE A 14 18.40 -13.72 -8.39
CA ILE A 14 17.17 -14.11 -9.08
C ILE A 14 16.43 -15.04 -8.13
N THR A 15 15.19 -14.72 -7.77
CA THR A 15 14.33 -15.63 -7.01
C THR A 15 13.46 -16.40 -8.00
N ILE A 16 13.50 -17.72 -7.92
CA ILE A 16 12.78 -18.63 -8.83
C ILE A 16 11.79 -19.45 -8.01
N ASP A 17 10.57 -19.57 -8.52
CA ASP A 17 9.58 -20.49 -7.99
C ASP A 17 9.79 -21.88 -8.59
N PHE A 18 10.25 -22.81 -7.76
CA PHE A 18 10.42 -24.22 -8.11
C PHE A 18 9.18 -25.06 -7.76
N GLN A 19 8.01 -24.41 -7.46
CA GLN A 19 6.78 -25.02 -7.01
C GLN A 19 6.93 -25.78 -5.68
N HIS A 20 7.86 -26.75 -5.61
CA HIS A 20 8.15 -27.54 -4.42
C HIS A 20 9.65 -27.60 -4.12
N GLU A 21 10.01 -27.67 -2.84
CA GLU A 21 11.39 -27.81 -2.39
C GLU A 21 12.02 -29.11 -2.92
N ALA A 22 11.25 -30.19 -3.00
CA ALA A 22 11.69 -31.47 -3.56
C ALA A 22 12.12 -31.34 -5.03
N THR A 23 11.38 -30.60 -5.85
CA THR A 23 11.72 -30.31 -7.26
C THR A 23 13.05 -29.58 -7.36
N TYR A 24 13.30 -28.61 -6.46
CA TYR A 24 14.58 -27.92 -6.41
C TYR A 24 15.75 -28.87 -6.13
N HIS A 25 15.60 -29.72 -5.10
CA HIS A 25 16.63 -30.70 -4.74
C HIS A 25 16.89 -31.72 -5.85
N GLN A 26 15.85 -32.17 -6.54
CA GLN A 26 15.98 -33.07 -7.68
C GLN A 26 16.77 -32.43 -8.83
N LEU A 27 16.46 -31.18 -9.18
CA LEU A 27 17.17 -30.43 -10.23
C LEU A 27 18.61 -30.13 -9.86
N LEU A 28 18.96 -30.02 -8.57
CA LEU A 28 20.36 -29.85 -8.16
C LEU A 28 21.26 -31.01 -8.55
N GLY A 29 20.72 -32.23 -8.65
CA GLY A 29 21.45 -33.42 -9.09
C GLY A 29 21.82 -33.40 -10.57
N ASP A 30 21.06 -32.73 -11.41
CA ASP A 30 21.30 -32.58 -12.85
C ASP A 30 21.54 -31.11 -13.23
N GLY A 31 22.81 -30.77 -13.43
CA GLY A 31 23.24 -29.41 -13.75
C GLY A 31 22.68 -28.86 -15.07
N LYS A 32 22.41 -29.74 -16.05
CA LYS A 32 21.82 -29.34 -17.34
C LYS A 32 20.34 -29.04 -17.19
N ALA A 33 19.58 -29.95 -16.58
CA ALA A 33 18.18 -29.77 -16.30
C ALA A 33 17.92 -28.50 -15.41
N PHE A 34 18.79 -28.26 -14.42
CA PHE A 34 18.72 -27.04 -13.60
C PHE A 34 18.87 -25.77 -14.43
N LEU A 35 19.84 -25.70 -15.34
CA LEU A 35 20.06 -24.55 -16.19
C LEU A 35 18.90 -24.34 -17.19
N GLU A 36 18.41 -25.41 -17.79
CA GLU A 36 17.27 -25.38 -18.70
C GLU A 36 16.02 -24.84 -18.00
N PHE A 37 15.75 -25.32 -16.78
CA PHE A 37 14.64 -24.82 -15.96
C PHE A 37 14.80 -23.32 -15.65
N VAL A 38 15.98 -22.88 -15.22
CA VAL A 38 16.25 -21.46 -14.93
C VAL A 38 16.06 -20.60 -16.18
N CYS A 39 16.58 -21.03 -17.33
CA CYS A 39 16.42 -20.31 -18.60
C CYS A 39 14.95 -20.21 -19.03
N ALA A 40 14.21 -21.31 -18.96
CA ALA A 40 12.79 -21.35 -19.30
C ALA A 40 11.97 -20.41 -18.39
N PHE A 41 12.26 -20.42 -17.09
CA PHE A 41 11.61 -19.51 -16.13
C PHE A 41 11.89 -18.03 -16.44
N LEU A 42 13.14 -17.69 -16.74
CA LEU A 42 13.50 -16.32 -17.08
C LEU A 42 12.82 -15.84 -18.37
N LEU A 43 12.74 -16.70 -19.37
CA LEU A 43 12.05 -16.43 -20.64
C LEU A 43 10.54 -16.22 -20.43
N SER A 44 9.91 -17.08 -19.61
CA SER A 44 8.46 -16.97 -19.34
C SER A 44 8.05 -15.66 -18.67
N LEU A 45 8.96 -15.06 -17.90
CA LEU A 45 8.74 -13.78 -17.24
C LEU A 45 9.17 -12.57 -18.08
N GLY A 46 9.72 -12.76 -19.28
CA GLY A 46 10.36 -11.70 -20.07
C GLY A 46 11.53 -11.04 -19.31
N PHE A 47 12.13 -11.74 -18.36
CA PHE A 47 13.13 -11.19 -17.47
C PHE A 47 14.50 -11.12 -18.14
N GLN A 48 15.03 -9.92 -18.30
CA GLN A 48 16.38 -9.71 -18.79
C GLN A 48 17.38 -9.68 -17.63
N LEU A 49 18.36 -10.57 -17.68
CA LEU A 49 19.46 -10.55 -16.73
C LEU A 49 20.30 -9.29 -16.90
N LYS A 50 20.66 -8.64 -15.79
CA LYS A 50 21.55 -7.47 -15.80
C LYS A 50 22.98 -7.91 -16.04
N HIS A 51 23.34 -8.09 -17.29
CA HIS A 51 24.70 -8.33 -17.73
C HIS A 51 25.62 -7.11 -17.53
N LYS A 52 26.93 -7.26 -17.75
CA LYS A 52 27.83 -6.11 -17.88
C LYS A 52 27.47 -5.32 -19.13
N ALA A 53 27.74 -4.01 -19.12
CA ALA A 53 27.37 -3.10 -20.22
C ALA A 53 27.86 -3.55 -21.62
N THR A 54 28.95 -4.32 -21.67
CA THR A 54 29.54 -4.85 -22.89
C THR A 54 28.92 -6.16 -23.38
N CYS A 55 27.91 -6.68 -22.68
CA CYS A 55 27.29 -7.96 -23.02
C CYS A 55 25.89 -7.74 -23.62
N HIS A 56 25.69 -8.21 -24.84
CA HIS A 56 24.41 -8.12 -25.55
C HIS A 56 23.39 -9.20 -25.16
N GLY A 57 23.60 -9.91 -24.04
CA GLY A 57 22.62 -10.83 -23.47
C GLY A 57 22.48 -12.22 -24.15
N SER A 58 23.26 -12.49 -25.21
CA SER A 58 23.21 -13.75 -25.97
C SER A 58 24.08 -14.88 -25.37
N GLY A 59 24.65 -14.66 -24.19
CA GLY A 59 25.56 -15.62 -23.58
C GLY A 59 24.84 -16.83 -22.99
N CYS A 60 25.33 -18.02 -23.28
CA CYS A 60 24.96 -19.24 -22.56
C CYS A 60 25.27 -19.07 -21.07
N LEU A 61 24.38 -19.54 -20.23
CA LEU A 61 24.58 -19.61 -18.78
C LEU A 61 25.27 -20.94 -18.43
N THR A 62 26.18 -20.88 -17.48
CA THR A 62 26.83 -22.07 -16.90
C THR A 62 26.74 -22.07 -15.40
N ARG A 63 26.77 -23.24 -14.78
CA ARG A 63 26.92 -23.33 -13.31
C ARG A 63 28.31 -22.80 -12.93
N HIS A 64 28.37 -21.95 -11.92
CA HIS A 64 29.61 -21.30 -11.52
C HIS A 64 30.07 -21.76 -10.13
N SER A 65 29.26 -21.53 -9.12
CA SER A 65 29.60 -21.77 -7.72
C SER A 65 28.36 -22.11 -6.91
N HIS A 66 28.55 -22.63 -5.74
CA HIS A 66 27.47 -22.83 -4.79
C HIS A 66 27.91 -22.49 -3.37
N TYR A 67 26.94 -22.25 -2.50
CA TYR A 67 27.13 -22.16 -1.07
C TYR A 67 25.98 -22.81 -0.34
N VAL A 68 26.24 -23.27 0.89
CA VAL A 68 25.26 -23.99 1.69
C VAL A 68 24.68 -23.08 2.76
N ARG A 69 23.38 -23.08 2.89
CA ARG A 69 22.69 -22.42 4.01
C ARG A 69 22.39 -23.43 5.11
N VAL A 70 23.35 -23.60 6.01
CA VAL A 70 23.32 -24.62 7.07
C VAL A 70 22.07 -24.52 7.96
N ARG A 71 21.69 -23.31 8.37
CA ARG A 71 20.51 -23.09 9.23
C ARG A 71 19.16 -23.37 8.55
N LEU A 72 19.16 -23.64 7.25
CA LEU A 72 17.98 -24.03 6.49
C LEU A 72 17.96 -25.53 6.15
N GLY A 73 18.68 -26.34 6.94
CA GLY A 73 18.77 -27.77 6.68
C GLY A 73 19.76 -28.11 5.57
N GLY A 74 20.77 -27.28 5.33
CA GLY A 74 21.80 -27.54 4.33
C GLY A 74 21.37 -27.19 2.90
N VAL A 75 20.43 -26.30 2.68
CA VAL A 75 19.99 -25.89 1.33
C VAL A 75 21.16 -25.32 0.54
N ILE A 76 21.45 -25.95 -0.59
CA ILE A 76 22.49 -25.53 -1.51
C ILE A 76 21.96 -24.45 -2.43
N ILE A 77 22.64 -23.31 -2.52
CA ILE A 77 22.29 -22.20 -3.39
C ILE A 77 23.32 -22.10 -4.52
N TRP A 78 22.85 -22.20 -5.76
CA TRP A 78 23.73 -22.15 -6.92
C TRP A 78 23.90 -20.73 -7.47
N GLY A 79 25.12 -20.45 -7.91
CA GLY A 79 25.45 -19.33 -8.78
C GLY A 79 25.55 -19.81 -10.23
N ILE A 80 24.99 -19.02 -11.14
CA ILE A 80 25.10 -19.18 -12.59
C ILE A 80 25.96 -18.05 -13.16
N GLN A 81 26.70 -18.30 -14.20
CA GLN A 81 27.60 -17.33 -14.83
C GLN A 81 27.30 -17.20 -16.32
N CYS A 82 27.27 -15.98 -16.81
CA CYS A 82 27.28 -15.73 -18.25
C CYS A 82 28.65 -16.04 -18.83
N THR A 83 28.71 -16.89 -19.84
CA THR A 83 29.98 -17.30 -20.49
C THR A 83 30.69 -16.13 -21.19
N THR A 84 29.89 -15.14 -21.68
CA THR A 84 30.43 -13.99 -22.42
C THR A 84 30.99 -12.93 -21.48
N CYS A 85 30.16 -12.35 -20.59
CA CYS A 85 30.59 -11.22 -19.75
C CYS A 85 31.08 -11.61 -18.36
N LYS A 86 31.08 -12.90 -18.04
CA LYS A 86 31.51 -13.46 -16.74
C LYS A 86 30.71 -12.88 -15.55
N ALA A 87 29.52 -12.31 -15.80
CA ALA A 87 28.64 -11.86 -14.74
C ALA A 87 28.06 -13.09 -14.03
N VAL A 88 28.12 -13.09 -12.69
CA VAL A 88 27.59 -14.15 -11.85
C VAL A 88 26.23 -13.72 -11.27
N PHE A 89 25.25 -14.61 -11.30
CA PHE A 89 23.92 -14.45 -10.76
C PHE A 89 23.65 -15.55 -9.74
N THR A 90 23.09 -15.19 -8.60
CA THR A 90 22.68 -16.17 -7.59
C THR A 90 21.24 -16.59 -7.85
N VAL A 91 21.01 -17.89 -7.99
CA VAL A 91 19.67 -18.47 -8.12
C VAL A 91 19.16 -18.81 -6.73
N LEU A 92 18.16 -18.09 -6.26
CA LEU A 92 17.57 -18.28 -4.95
C LEU A 92 16.19 -18.94 -5.10
N PRO A 93 15.95 -20.12 -4.52
CA PRO A 93 14.62 -20.71 -4.53
C PRO A 93 13.65 -19.88 -3.67
N HIS A 94 12.35 -19.86 -4.04
CA HIS A 94 11.31 -19.04 -3.41
C HIS A 94 11.14 -19.30 -1.91
N PHE A 95 11.44 -20.53 -1.45
CA PHE A 95 11.36 -20.91 -0.04
C PHE A 95 12.58 -20.48 0.79
N VAL A 96 13.46 -19.62 0.24
CA VAL A 96 14.63 -19.06 0.92
C VAL A 96 14.62 -17.55 0.85
N LEU A 97 14.63 -16.88 1.99
CA LEU A 97 14.70 -15.42 2.03
C LEU A 97 16.11 -14.92 1.68
N ARG A 98 16.14 -13.90 0.84
CA ARG A 98 17.38 -13.24 0.44
C ARG A 98 18.09 -12.63 1.66
N TYR A 99 19.39 -12.88 1.76
CA TYR A 99 20.25 -12.42 2.87
C TYR A 99 19.82 -12.88 4.27
N ARG A 100 18.93 -13.89 4.37
CA ARG A 100 18.45 -14.40 5.65
C ARG A 100 18.67 -15.90 5.76
N GLN A 101 18.95 -16.34 6.98
CA GLN A 101 19.12 -17.75 7.33
C GLN A 101 17.79 -18.30 7.93
N MET A 102 16.67 -17.95 7.29
CA MET A 102 15.33 -18.38 7.73
C MET A 102 14.42 -18.61 6.54
N ARG A 103 13.39 -19.40 6.76
CA ARG A 103 12.32 -19.67 5.79
C ARG A 103 11.30 -18.52 5.76
N PRO A 104 10.63 -18.27 4.62
CA PRO A 104 9.58 -17.25 4.51
C PRO A 104 8.43 -17.46 5.50
N GLU A 105 8.04 -18.72 5.78
CA GLU A 105 6.96 -19.06 6.71
C GLU A 105 7.28 -18.58 8.12
N VAL A 106 8.49 -18.84 8.61
CA VAL A 106 8.97 -18.38 9.93
C VAL A 106 8.97 -16.86 10.01
N ALA A 107 9.43 -16.19 8.94
CA ALA A 107 9.39 -14.73 8.86
C ALA A 107 7.95 -14.20 8.92
N ARG A 108 7.04 -14.83 8.15
CA ARG A 108 5.62 -14.47 8.12
C ARG A 108 4.97 -14.62 9.50
N GLU A 109 5.17 -15.76 10.16
CA GLU A 109 4.60 -16.01 11.49
C GLU A 109 5.11 -15.01 12.52
N ALA A 110 6.41 -14.73 12.54
CA ALA A 110 6.99 -13.75 13.45
C ALA A 110 6.44 -12.34 13.19
N LEU A 111 6.25 -11.94 11.93
CA LEU A 111 5.65 -10.65 11.56
C LEU A 111 4.16 -10.58 11.93
N LEU A 112 3.40 -11.66 11.73
CA LEU A 112 1.99 -11.73 12.13
C LEU A 112 1.84 -11.66 13.64
N ALA A 113 2.68 -12.35 14.39
CA ALA A 113 2.70 -12.30 15.87
C ALA A 113 3.00 -10.88 16.38
N THR A 114 3.97 -10.19 15.76
CA THR A 114 4.26 -8.77 16.06
C THR A 114 3.06 -7.87 15.75
N HIS A 115 2.40 -8.09 14.62
CA HIS A 115 1.19 -7.36 14.25
C HIS A 115 0.03 -7.64 15.21
N GLY A 116 -0.06 -8.85 15.76
CA GLY A 116 -1.01 -9.23 16.79
C GLY A 116 -0.76 -8.60 18.17
N GLY A 117 0.28 -7.79 18.31
CA GLY A 117 0.59 -7.04 19.55
C GLY A 117 1.46 -7.81 20.54
N LEU A 118 2.06 -8.93 20.15
CA LEU A 118 3.06 -9.60 20.99
C LEU A 118 4.36 -8.78 21.04
N SER A 119 5.05 -8.82 22.17
CA SER A 119 6.34 -8.12 22.30
C SER A 119 7.38 -8.71 21.36
N LEU A 120 8.37 -7.90 20.99
CA LEU A 120 9.43 -8.30 20.06
C LEU A 120 10.17 -9.55 20.57
N GLU A 121 10.41 -9.63 21.88
CA GLU A 121 11.08 -10.76 22.53
C GLU A 121 10.27 -12.06 22.39
N ARG A 122 8.96 -12.01 22.64
CA ARG A 122 8.07 -13.18 22.48
C ARG A 122 7.99 -13.62 21.03
N CYS A 123 7.85 -12.70 20.10
CA CYS A 123 7.84 -13.01 18.68
C CYS A 123 9.17 -13.62 18.21
N ALA A 124 10.29 -13.14 18.76
CA ALA A 124 11.61 -13.67 18.47
C ALA A 124 11.77 -15.12 18.94
N VAL A 125 11.25 -15.45 20.13
CA VAL A 125 11.24 -16.84 20.64
C VAL A 125 10.41 -17.75 19.74
N ILE A 126 9.18 -17.35 19.35
CA ILE A 126 8.32 -18.10 18.43
C ILE A 126 9.01 -18.36 17.10
N GLY A 127 9.69 -17.35 16.55
CA GLY A 127 10.39 -17.44 15.28
C GLY A 127 11.79 -18.06 15.38
N HIS A 128 12.24 -18.52 16.54
CA HIS A 128 13.62 -18.98 16.79
C HIS A 128 14.68 -17.97 16.29
N LEU A 129 14.41 -16.68 16.52
CA LEU A 129 15.25 -15.55 16.12
C LEU A 129 15.79 -14.82 17.35
N SER A 130 16.87 -14.06 17.16
CA SER A 130 17.16 -13.02 18.15
C SER A 130 16.23 -11.82 17.98
N PRO A 131 15.88 -11.07 19.05
CA PRO A 131 15.06 -9.85 18.93
C PRO A 131 15.62 -8.86 17.90
N MET A 132 16.93 -8.71 17.83
CA MET A 132 17.59 -7.86 16.83
C MET A 132 17.42 -8.37 15.40
N ALA A 133 17.45 -9.71 15.18
CA ALA A 133 17.20 -10.28 13.86
C ALA A 133 15.76 -10.05 13.40
N LEU A 134 14.79 -10.18 14.32
CA LEU A 134 13.39 -9.87 14.06
C LEU A 134 13.18 -8.37 13.80
N TYR A 135 13.78 -7.49 14.59
CA TYR A 135 13.75 -6.04 14.36
C TYR A 135 14.27 -5.68 12.95
N ARG A 136 15.43 -6.22 12.56
CA ARG A 136 15.98 -6.01 11.20
C ARG A 136 15.09 -6.58 10.11
N LEU A 137 14.36 -7.66 10.39
CA LEU A 137 13.38 -8.23 9.47
C LEU A 137 12.21 -7.26 9.28
N ILE A 138 11.62 -6.75 10.36
CA ILE A 138 10.54 -5.77 10.35
C ILE A 138 10.95 -4.52 9.55
N CYS A 139 12.12 -3.96 9.84
CA CYS A 139 12.65 -2.81 9.11
C CYS A 139 12.83 -3.09 7.61
N ALA A 140 13.37 -4.26 7.26
CA ALA A 140 13.58 -4.63 5.86
C ALA A 140 12.27 -4.82 5.08
N PHE A 141 11.23 -5.35 5.73
CA PHE A 141 9.90 -5.45 5.13
C PHE A 141 9.20 -4.09 5.06
N GLY A 142 9.33 -3.27 6.09
CA GLY A 142 8.76 -1.92 6.13
C GLY A 142 9.33 -0.97 5.06
N GLN A 143 10.53 -1.26 4.56
CA GLN A 143 11.16 -0.50 3.47
C GLN A 143 10.70 -0.94 2.06
N GLN A 144 9.91 -2.01 1.95
CA GLN A 144 9.44 -2.46 0.65
C GLN A 144 8.23 -1.66 0.20
N SER A 145 8.25 -1.23 -1.04
CA SER A 145 7.09 -0.61 -1.67
C SER A 145 5.97 -1.62 -1.83
N LEU A 146 4.85 -1.39 -1.14
CA LEU A 146 3.67 -2.26 -1.23
C LEU A 146 3.17 -2.37 -2.67
N VAL A 147 3.13 -1.27 -3.40
CA VAL A 147 2.70 -1.28 -4.81
C VAL A 147 3.61 -2.16 -5.67
N ALA A 148 4.93 -2.12 -5.44
CA ALA A 148 5.87 -2.97 -6.17
C ALA A 148 5.72 -4.47 -5.83
N VAL A 149 5.35 -4.79 -4.59
CA VAL A 149 5.06 -6.17 -4.19
C VAL A 149 3.77 -6.66 -4.82
N LEU A 150 2.70 -5.88 -4.70
CA LEU A 150 1.37 -6.26 -5.17
C LEU A 150 1.30 -6.43 -6.69
N THR A 151 1.96 -5.54 -7.45
CA THR A 151 2.02 -5.66 -8.91
C THR A 151 2.82 -6.89 -9.35
N ARG A 152 3.91 -7.23 -8.64
CA ARG A 152 4.65 -8.50 -8.88
C ARG A 152 3.83 -9.74 -8.54
N CYS A 153 2.87 -9.64 -7.61
CA CYS A 153 1.90 -10.69 -7.33
C CYS A 153 0.74 -10.74 -8.33
N GLY A 154 0.80 -9.99 -9.43
CA GLY A 154 -0.20 -10.00 -10.47
C GLY A 154 -1.47 -9.18 -10.18
N LEU A 155 -1.47 -8.34 -9.12
CA LEU A 155 -2.60 -7.46 -8.86
C LEU A 155 -2.57 -6.27 -9.82
N ALA A 156 -3.70 -6.01 -10.49
CA ALA A 156 -3.85 -4.84 -11.34
C ALA A 156 -3.87 -3.54 -10.53
N LEU A 157 -3.17 -2.53 -11.04
CA LEU A 157 -3.11 -1.21 -10.40
C LEU A 157 -4.51 -0.58 -10.28
N PRO A 158 -4.83 0.02 -9.12
CA PRO A 158 -6.16 0.58 -8.90
C PRO A 158 -6.33 1.91 -9.63
N VAL A 159 -7.24 1.98 -10.59
CA VAL A 159 -7.61 3.23 -11.27
C VAL A 159 -8.50 4.15 -10.43
N TYR A 160 -9.07 3.61 -9.35
CA TYR A 160 -9.81 4.33 -8.31
C TYR A 160 -9.32 3.90 -6.94
N PHE A 161 -9.09 4.82 -6.03
CA PHE A 161 -8.65 4.47 -4.67
C PHE A 161 -9.10 5.49 -3.61
N LEU A 162 -9.04 5.07 -2.35
CA LEU A 162 -9.15 5.92 -1.18
C LEU A 162 -7.74 6.29 -0.72
N ALA A 163 -7.49 7.57 -0.55
CA ALA A 163 -6.30 8.08 0.13
C ALA A 163 -6.70 8.68 1.47
N ASP A 164 -5.98 8.32 2.50
CA ASP A 164 -6.23 8.73 3.87
C ASP A 164 -4.90 8.88 4.61
N GLU A 165 -4.89 9.58 5.71
CA GLU A 165 -3.75 9.65 6.61
C GLU A 165 -4.16 9.21 8.01
N LYS A 166 -3.40 8.28 8.56
CA LYS A 166 -3.54 7.92 9.97
C LYS A 166 -2.60 8.76 10.81
N HIS A 167 -3.16 9.45 11.78
CA HIS A 167 -2.38 10.16 12.79
C HIS A 167 -1.94 9.15 13.86
N SER A 168 -0.66 9.15 14.19
CA SER A 168 -0.07 8.26 15.20
C SER A 168 0.99 9.02 15.99
N HIS A 169 1.63 8.35 16.92
CA HIS A 169 2.78 8.87 17.66
C HIS A 169 3.92 7.85 17.57
N CYS A 170 5.12 8.33 17.32
CA CYS A 170 6.34 7.57 17.37
C CYS A 170 7.29 8.26 18.34
N LEU A 171 7.72 7.55 19.40
CA LEU A 171 8.60 8.13 20.47
C LEU A 171 8.10 9.48 21.04
N ARG A 172 6.78 9.65 21.19
CA ARG A 172 6.04 10.86 21.62
C ARG A 172 5.84 11.91 20.53
N ASP A 173 6.54 11.84 19.40
CA ASP A 173 6.34 12.77 18.29
C ASP A 173 5.12 12.37 17.45
N LYS A 174 4.38 13.37 17.02
CA LYS A 174 3.23 13.16 16.14
C LYS A 174 3.71 12.80 14.74
N VAL A 175 3.23 11.68 14.24
CA VAL A 175 3.57 11.19 12.91
C VAL A 175 2.32 10.96 12.07
N TYR A 176 2.48 10.97 10.78
CA TYR A 176 1.42 10.75 9.80
C TYR A 176 1.77 9.56 8.93
N LEU A 177 0.79 8.72 8.68
CA LEU A 177 0.91 7.54 7.84
C LEU A 177 0.02 7.71 6.60
N PRO A 178 0.54 8.33 5.52
CA PRO A 178 -0.19 8.44 4.25
C PRO A 178 -0.46 7.06 3.67
N THR A 179 -1.72 6.78 3.32
CA THR A 179 -2.15 5.47 2.85
C THR A 179 -2.93 5.56 1.54
N ILE A 180 -2.80 4.54 0.69
CA ILE A 180 -3.67 4.31 -0.46
C ILE A 180 -4.30 2.94 -0.32
N VAL A 181 -5.62 2.89 -0.42
CA VAL A 181 -6.41 1.66 -0.27
C VAL A 181 -7.38 1.51 -1.45
N HIS A 182 -7.45 0.32 -2.01
CA HIS A 182 -8.50 -0.06 -2.97
C HIS A 182 -9.12 -1.40 -2.58
N GLY A 183 -10.44 -1.40 -2.42
CA GLY A 183 -11.12 -2.58 -1.88
C GLY A 183 -10.64 -2.90 -0.47
N ARG A 184 -10.08 -4.08 -0.27
CA ARG A 184 -9.48 -4.52 1.01
C ARG A 184 -7.95 -4.55 0.96
N VAL A 185 -7.35 -4.00 -0.08
CA VAL A 185 -5.91 -4.05 -0.30
C VAL A 185 -5.30 -2.69 0.03
N LEU A 186 -4.27 -2.69 0.86
CA LEU A 186 -3.43 -1.55 1.15
C LEU A 186 -2.34 -1.48 0.08
N TRP A 187 -2.39 -0.47 -0.78
CA TRP A 187 -1.48 -0.28 -1.90
C TRP A 187 -0.27 0.58 -1.57
N HIS A 188 -0.41 1.48 -0.62
CA HIS A 188 0.67 2.34 -0.17
C HIS A 188 0.53 2.62 1.32
N LEU A 189 1.65 2.62 2.00
CA LEU A 189 1.81 3.05 3.38
C LEU A 189 3.09 3.86 3.45
N GLY A 190 2.95 5.15 3.67
CA GLY A 190 4.06 6.07 3.88
C GLY A 190 4.24 6.42 5.35
N TYR A 191 5.32 7.14 5.62
CA TYR A 191 5.63 7.72 6.93
C TYR A 191 6.13 9.15 6.72
N THR A 192 5.63 10.07 7.54
CA THR A 192 6.16 11.44 7.60
C THR A 192 5.88 12.04 8.97
N GLU A 193 6.80 12.86 9.46
CA GLU A 193 6.67 13.64 10.68
C GLU A 193 6.03 15.00 10.42
N ASP A 194 6.00 15.41 9.15
CA ASP A 194 5.43 16.68 8.70
C ASP A 194 4.05 16.50 8.05
N ALA A 195 3.10 17.35 8.41
CA ALA A 195 1.75 17.39 7.86
C ALA A 195 1.63 18.23 6.57
N SER A 196 2.74 18.73 6.02
CA SER A 196 2.72 19.57 4.83
C SER A 196 2.31 18.82 3.57
N ALA A 197 1.78 19.54 2.58
CA ALA A 197 1.49 18.96 1.27
C ALA A 197 2.76 18.46 0.57
N ALA A 198 3.92 19.08 0.81
CA ALA A 198 5.19 18.65 0.24
C ALA A 198 5.60 17.27 0.76
N ALA A 199 5.54 17.04 2.08
CA ALA A 199 5.87 15.77 2.70
C ALA A 199 4.92 14.65 2.24
N PHE A 200 3.62 14.93 2.16
CA PHE A 200 2.66 13.97 1.60
C PHE A 200 2.90 13.70 0.10
N THR A 201 3.27 14.73 -0.68
CA THR A 201 3.63 14.54 -2.10
C THR A 201 4.81 13.59 -2.24
N GLN A 202 5.87 13.81 -1.47
CA GLN A 202 7.03 12.93 -1.47
C GLN A 202 6.66 11.49 -1.09
N SER A 203 5.79 11.29 -0.11
CA SER A 203 5.32 9.96 0.27
C SER A 203 4.53 9.28 -0.84
N TYR A 204 3.50 9.94 -1.40
CA TYR A 204 2.66 9.36 -2.46
C TYR A 204 3.37 9.23 -3.81
N GLN A 205 4.46 9.98 -4.04
CA GLN A 205 5.25 9.92 -5.26
C GLN A 205 5.82 8.52 -5.52
N GLU A 206 6.13 7.77 -4.47
CA GLU A 206 6.59 6.38 -4.59
C GLU A 206 5.52 5.49 -5.24
N PHE A 207 4.25 5.63 -4.84
CA PHE A 207 3.15 4.89 -5.46
C PHE A 207 3.01 5.24 -6.95
N GLN A 208 3.05 6.54 -7.30
CA GLN A 208 2.97 7.00 -8.69
C GLN A 208 4.14 6.48 -9.52
N ARG A 209 5.37 6.65 -9.03
CA ARG A 209 6.60 6.23 -9.71
C ARG A 209 6.60 4.74 -10.03
N VAL A 210 6.29 3.91 -9.05
CA VAL A 210 6.27 2.45 -9.25
C VAL A 210 5.11 2.04 -10.15
N GLY A 211 3.94 2.69 -10.02
CA GLY A 211 2.81 2.46 -10.91
C GLY A 211 3.16 2.73 -12.37
N LEU A 212 3.80 3.86 -12.67
CA LEU A 212 4.24 4.21 -14.02
C LEU A 212 5.40 3.34 -14.54
N GLN A 213 6.27 2.84 -13.65
CA GLN A 213 7.30 1.88 -14.03
C GLN A 213 6.73 0.52 -14.44
N HIS A 214 5.65 0.10 -13.76
CA HIS A 214 4.97 -1.15 -14.07
C HIS A 214 4.09 -1.04 -15.32
N GLU A 215 3.36 0.05 -15.43
CA GLU A 215 2.43 0.34 -16.54
C GLU A 215 2.59 1.81 -16.98
N PRO A 216 3.36 2.10 -18.03
CA PRO A 216 3.60 3.48 -18.48
C PRO A 216 2.32 4.25 -18.87
N ALA A 217 1.27 3.53 -19.26
CA ALA A 217 -0.05 4.10 -19.56
C ALA A 217 -0.96 4.25 -18.33
N TYR A 218 -0.48 3.90 -17.14
CA TYR A 218 -1.27 3.96 -15.91
C TYR A 218 -1.85 5.35 -15.68
N ARG A 219 -3.17 5.42 -15.47
CA ARG A 219 -3.89 6.67 -15.19
C ARG A 219 -4.90 6.44 -14.09
N VAL A 220 -4.80 7.26 -13.06
CA VAL A 220 -5.78 7.30 -11.98
C VAL A 220 -6.99 8.10 -12.45
N ARG A 221 -8.18 7.53 -12.34
CA ARG A 221 -9.46 8.16 -12.74
C ARG A 221 -10.15 8.87 -11.58
N GLY A 222 -10.01 8.30 -10.38
CA GLY A 222 -10.69 8.86 -9.22
C GLY A 222 -10.04 8.57 -7.88
N ILE A 223 -10.02 9.58 -7.01
CA ILE A 223 -9.42 9.51 -5.69
C ILE A 223 -10.43 10.01 -4.66
N LEU A 224 -10.69 9.19 -3.65
CA LEU A 224 -11.45 9.57 -2.48
C LEU A 224 -10.50 10.03 -1.37
N THR A 225 -10.77 11.19 -0.78
CA THR A 225 -10.05 11.65 0.42
C THR A 225 -11.04 11.96 1.54
N ASP A 226 -10.53 12.10 2.74
CA ASP A 226 -11.30 12.60 3.87
C ASP A 226 -11.48 14.14 3.84
N GLY A 227 -10.83 14.81 2.88
CA GLY A 227 -10.81 16.26 2.69
C GLY A 227 -9.73 16.95 3.53
N PHE A 228 -8.67 16.24 3.98
CA PHE A 228 -7.52 16.88 4.55
C PHE A 228 -6.72 17.60 3.46
N ASP A 229 -6.42 18.89 3.70
CA ASP A 229 -5.88 19.78 2.67
C ASP A 229 -4.55 19.31 2.10
N SER A 230 -3.64 18.86 2.96
CA SER A 230 -2.32 18.40 2.54
C SER A 230 -2.41 17.17 1.64
N THR A 231 -3.22 16.17 2.01
CA THR A 231 -3.52 14.98 1.19
C THR A 231 -4.15 15.39 -0.14
N THR A 232 -5.13 16.28 -0.11
CA THR A 232 -5.86 16.72 -1.31
C THR A 232 -4.94 17.48 -2.28
N LYS A 233 -4.11 18.40 -1.78
CA LYS A 233 -3.14 19.17 -2.58
C LYS A 233 -2.08 18.26 -3.20
N SER A 234 -1.50 17.36 -2.40
CA SER A 234 -0.53 16.36 -2.83
C SER A 234 -1.04 15.52 -4.00
N LEU A 235 -2.26 14.97 -3.86
CA LEU A 235 -2.84 14.08 -4.87
C LEU A 235 -3.26 14.82 -6.13
N ARG A 236 -3.64 16.10 -6.05
CA ARG A 236 -3.85 16.96 -7.24
C ARG A 236 -2.55 17.19 -8.01
N THR A 237 -1.44 17.39 -7.29
CA THR A 237 -0.14 17.57 -7.92
C THR A 237 0.31 16.31 -8.65
N LEU A 238 0.17 15.14 -8.00
CA LEU A 238 0.63 13.87 -8.55
C LEU A 238 -0.30 13.30 -9.64
N PHE A 239 -1.60 13.52 -9.51
CA PHE A 239 -2.62 12.96 -10.40
C PHE A 239 -3.58 14.05 -10.92
N PRO A 240 -3.08 15.01 -11.74
CA PRO A 240 -3.88 16.18 -12.15
C PRO A 240 -5.13 15.82 -12.97
N GLY A 241 -5.11 14.69 -13.67
CA GLY A 241 -6.26 14.17 -14.42
C GLY A 241 -7.28 13.38 -13.60
N ALA A 242 -7.00 13.12 -12.33
CA ALA A 242 -7.91 12.36 -11.48
C ALA A 242 -9.03 13.24 -10.91
N ARG A 243 -10.26 12.71 -10.87
CA ARG A 243 -11.35 13.35 -10.15
C ARG A 243 -11.15 13.16 -8.65
N LEU A 244 -11.24 14.22 -7.87
CA LEU A 244 -11.17 14.16 -6.41
C LEU A 244 -12.58 14.20 -5.81
N GLY A 245 -12.87 13.23 -4.92
CA GLY A 245 -14.11 13.14 -4.20
C GLY A 245 -13.89 13.06 -2.68
N ASN A 246 -14.90 13.49 -1.92
CA ASN A 246 -14.89 13.37 -0.47
C ASN A 246 -15.53 12.06 -0.01
N CYS A 247 -14.84 11.33 0.86
CA CYS A 247 -15.36 10.09 1.42
C CYS A 247 -16.63 10.37 2.27
N LEU A 248 -17.75 9.78 1.88
CA LEU A 248 -19.03 9.91 2.57
C LEU A 248 -18.97 9.38 4.02
N ARG A 249 -18.13 8.39 4.28
CA ARG A 249 -17.97 7.85 5.64
C ARG A 249 -17.23 8.82 6.56
N HIS A 250 -16.15 9.45 6.07
CA HIS A 250 -15.43 10.47 6.84
C HIS A 250 -16.29 11.70 7.10
N ALA A 251 -17.21 12.01 6.19
CA ALA A 251 -18.20 13.04 6.43
C ALA A 251 -19.05 12.76 7.69
N LEU A 252 -19.44 11.49 7.92
CA LEU A 252 -20.17 11.10 9.13
C LEU A 252 -19.35 11.32 10.41
N THR A 253 -18.06 11.03 10.37
CA THR A 253 -17.20 11.20 11.54
C THR A 253 -16.82 12.65 11.81
N LYS A 254 -16.80 13.49 10.77
CA LYS A 254 -16.44 14.91 10.86
C LYS A 254 -17.66 15.82 11.14
N LEU A 255 -18.88 15.32 10.97
CA LEU A 255 -20.11 16.05 11.28
C LEU A 255 -20.17 16.61 12.74
N PRO A 256 -19.65 15.94 13.77
CA PRO A 256 -19.61 16.51 15.11
C PRO A 256 -18.83 17.81 15.25
N LYS A 257 -17.85 18.10 14.36
CA LYS A 257 -17.04 19.33 14.44
C LYS A 257 -17.87 20.62 14.31
N PRO A 258 -18.69 20.82 13.25
CA PRO A 258 -19.57 21.99 13.16
C PRO A 258 -20.64 22.00 14.24
N LEU A 259 -20.94 20.87 14.88
CA LEU A 259 -21.90 20.71 15.95
C LEU A 259 -21.27 20.69 17.34
N ALA A 260 -19.98 20.96 17.48
CA ALA A 260 -19.25 20.82 18.76
C ALA A 260 -19.85 21.69 19.89
N ALA A 261 -20.42 22.83 19.55
CA ALA A 261 -21.11 23.72 20.50
C ALA A 261 -22.52 23.26 20.85
N SER A 262 -23.04 22.21 20.20
CA SER A 262 -24.44 21.76 20.43
C SER A 262 -24.48 20.67 21.49
N ALA A 263 -25.61 20.61 22.21
CA ALA A 263 -25.86 19.59 23.21
C ALA A 263 -25.78 18.16 22.62
N SER A 264 -25.37 17.21 23.43
CA SER A 264 -25.19 15.79 23.01
C SER A 264 -26.43 15.17 22.37
N PRO A 265 -27.68 15.40 22.85
CA PRO A 265 -28.88 14.87 22.22
C PRO A 265 -29.10 15.38 20.79
N VAL A 266 -28.80 16.67 20.52
CA VAL A 266 -28.92 17.27 19.19
C VAL A 266 -27.93 16.61 18.21
N ARG A 267 -26.70 16.40 18.67
CA ARG A 267 -25.66 15.70 17.87
C ARG A 267 -26.09 14.27 17.53
N GLN A 268 -26.74 13.58 18.44
CA GLN A 268 -27.21 12.21 18.26
C GLN A 268 -28.41 12.14 17.32
N ALA A 269 -29.38 13.07 17.47
CA ALA A 269 -30.55 13.17 16.59
C ALA A 269 -30.16 13.42 15.12
N LEU A 270 -29.11 14.23 14.88
CA LEU A 270 -28.60 14.50 13.53
C LEU A 270 -27.81 13.40 12.90
N ARG A 271 -27.24 12.48 13.69
CA ARG A 271 -26.52 11.32 13.16
C ARG A 271 -27.42 10.40 12.35
N SER A 272 -28.60 10.10 12.81
CA SER A 272 -29.53 9.16 12.18
C SER A 272 -29.96 9.57 10.75
N PRO A 273 -30.45 10.79 10.49
CA PRO A 273 -30.77 11.24 9.13
C PRO A 273 -29.58 11.21 8.17
N PHE A 274 -28.39 11.54 8.66
CA PHE A 274 -27.18 11.51 7.84
C PHE A 274 -26.71 10.09 7.55
N HIS A 275 -26.77 9.18 8.51
CA HIS A 275 -26.54 7.74 8.30
C HIS A 275 -27.49 7.17 7.25
N THR A 276 -28.78 7.51 7.34
CA THR A 276 -29.79 7.10 6.36
C THR A 276 -29.48 7.66 4.98
N LEU A 277 -29.03 8.90 4.89
CA LEU A 277 -28.63 9.52 3.62
C LEU A 277 -27.46 8.77 2.96
N VAL A 278 -26.39 8.51 3.73
CA VAL A 278 -25.20 7.78 3.25
C VAL A 278 -25.54 6.34 2.91
N TYR A 279 -26.35 5.68 3.72
CA TYR A 279 -26.80 4.30 3.48
C TYR A 279 -27.59 4.18 2.17
N ARG A 280 -28.55 5.08 1.93
CA ARG A 280 -29.33 5.12 0.67
C ARG A 280 -28.47 5.45 -0.54
N ALA A 281 -27.50 6.36 -0.40
CA ALA A 281 -26.54 6.65 -1.45
C ALA A 281 -25.73 5.39 -1.83
N ARG A 282 -25.34 4.59 -0.84
CA ARG A 282 -24.60 3.32 -1.04
C ARG A 282 -25.42 2.24 -1.71
N GLN A 283 -26.74 2.18 -1.46
CA GLN A 283 -27.64 1.18 -2.05
C GLN A 283 -28.09 1.49 -3.47
N ARG A 284 -27.55 2.51 -4.12
CA ARG A 284 -27.94 2.96 -5.45
C ARG A 284 -29.44 3.30 -5.59
N THR A 285 -30.13 3.60 -4.53
CA THR A 285 -31.57 3.93 -4.54
C THR A 285 -31.83 5.34 -5.05
N GLY A 286 -31.13 5.74 -6.13
CA GLY A 286 -31.47 6.92 -6.92
C GLY A 286 -31.38 8.27 -6.19
N LEU A 287 -30.51 8.41 -5.19
CA LEU A 287 -30.33 9.69 -4.54
C LEU A 287 -29.62 10.65 -5.49
N ARG A 288 -30.42 11.44 -6.22
CA ARG A 288 -29.86 12.50 -7.07
C ARG A 288 -29.18 13.57 -6.21
N VAL A 289 -28.13 14.19 -6.76
CA VAL A 289 -27.38 15.26 -6.08
C VAL A 289 -28.29 16.40 -5.58
N CYS A 290 -29.33 16.72 -6.33
CA CYS A 290 -30.33 17.70 -5.92
C CYS A 290 -31.09 17.28 -4.64
N ALA A 291 -31.47 16.00 -4.54
CA ALA A 291 -32.13 15.46 -3.35
C ALA A 291 -31.20 15.46 -2.12
N LEU A 292 -29.89 15.25 -2.30
CA LEU A 292 -28.91 15.41 -1.25
C LEU A 292 -28.91 16.85 -0.71
N GLY A 293 -28.89 17.85 -1.59
CA GLY A 293 -28.91 19.26 -1.21
C GLY A 293 -30.19 19.67 -0.49
N GLN A 294 -31.37 19.18 -0.92
CA GLN A 294 -32.63 19.43 -0.24
C GLN A 294 -32.69 18.82 1.16
N ARG A 295 -32.28 17.56 1.30
CA ARG A 295 -32.25 16.89 2.61
C ARG A 295 -31.28 17.55 3.56
N TRP A 296 -30.15 18.01 3.06
CA TRP A 296 -29.17 18.72 3.86
C TRP A 296 -29.69 20.07 4.34
N ARG A 297 -30.40 20.81 3.49
CA ARG A 297 -31.06 22.05 3.93
C ARG A 297 -32.01 21.78 5.08
N ARG A 298 -32.87 20.76 4.99
CA ARG A 298 -33.78 20.36 6.08
C ARG A 298 -33.04 20.04 7.39
N VAL A 299 -31.89 19.32 7.28
CA VAL A 299 -31.03 19.05 8.44
C VAL A 299 -30.49 20.34 9.03
N ALA A 300 -29.99 21.27 8.22
CA ALA A 300 -29.46 22.54 8.69
C ALA A 300 -30.55 23.44 9.31
N ASP A 301 -31.77 23.43 8.76
CA ASP A 301 -32.90 24.15 9.29
C ASP A 301 -33.33 23.56 10.64
N HIS A 302 -33.39 22.25 10.76
CA HIS A 302 -33.66 21.58 12.04
C HIS A 302 -32.57 21.89 13.08
N VAL A 303 -31.28 21.95 12.68
CA VAL A 303 -30.21 22.39 13.58
C VAL A 303 -30.39 23.84 14.01
N ALA A 304 -30.80 24.72 13.09
CA ALA A 304 -31.01 26.12 13.40
C ALA A 304 -32.14 26.32 14.43
N THR A 305 -33.20 25.51 14.34
CA THR A 305 -34.33 25.58 15.31
C THR A 305 -33.97 24.96 16.67
N THR A 306 -33.15 23.89 16.70
CA THR A 306 -32.86 23.16 17.94
C THR A 306 -31.58 23.61 18.65
N ALA A 307 -30.58 24.10 17.91
CA ALA A 307 -29.24 24.47 18.44
C ALA A 307 -28.85 25.93 18.11
N GLY A 308 -29.77 26.72 17.58
CA GLY A 308 -29.59 28.13 17.25
C GLY A 308 -29.10 28.40 15.83
N ALA A 309 -29.44 29.57 15.31
CA ALA A 309 -29.21 29.97 13.92
C ALA A 309 -27.72 29.88 13.48
N THR A 310 -26.82 30.30 14.35
CA THR A 310 -25.36 30.25 14.11
C THR A 310 -24.86 28.83 13.85
N THR A 311 -25.34 27.84 14.61
CA THR A 311 -24.96 26.42 14.43
C THR A 311 -25.56 25.89 13.14
N GLY A 312 -26.80 26.21 12.80
CA GLY A 312 -27.41 25.87 11.51
C GLY A 312 -26.63 26.44 10.32
N GLN A 313 -26.16 27.67 10.43
CA GLN A 313 -25.35 28.31 9.39
C GLN A 313 -23.98 27.63 9.23
N ARG A 314 -23.31 27.23 10.31
CA ARG A 314 -22.05 26.43 10.26
C ARG A 314 -22.26 25.08 9.55
N VAL A 315 -23.38 24.40 9.81
CA VAL A 315 -23.74 23.15 9.15
C VAL A 315 -23.99 23.34 7.66
N ARG A 316 -24.67 24.43 7.27
CA ARG A 316 -24.89 24.78 5.85
C ARG A 316 -23.59 25.05 5.14
N HIS A 317 -22.71 25.85 5.72
CA HIS A 317 -21.38 26.17 5.15
C HIS A 317 -20.52 24.95 4.98
N TRP A 318 -20.41 24.12 6.02
CA TRP A 318 -19.65 22.86 5.96
C TRP A 318 -20.15 21.93 4.85
N PHE A 319 -21.46 21.85 4.62
CA PHE A 319 -22.01 21.05 3.51
C PHE A 319 -21.67 21.65 2.15
N GLN A 320 -21.75 22.96 2.00
CA GLN A 320 -21.42 23.63 0.73
C GLN A 320 -19.97 23.37 0.32
N ASP A 321 -19.03 23.41 1.27
CA ASP A 321 -17.63 23.11 1.02
C ASP A 321 -17.41 21.67 0.52
N LYS A 322 -18.21 20.73 0.99
CA LYS A 322 -18.08 19.31 0.64
C LYS A 322 -18.95 18.87 -0.53
N LYS A 323 -19.94 19.68 -0.92
CA LYS A 323 -20.97 19.33 -1.90
C LYS A 323 -20.39 18.90 -3.25
N ALA A 324 -19.39 19.59 -3.77
CA ALA A 324 -18.79 19.28 -5.06
C ALA A 324 -18.14 17.90 -5.06
N GLY A 325 -17.32 17.59 -4.04
CA GLY A 325 -16.67 16.28 -3.89
C GLY A 325 -17.68 15.15 -3.68
N TRP A 326 -18.74 15.35 -2.91
CA TRP A 326 -19.81 14.34 -2.74
C TRP A 326 -20.65 14.15 -4.00
N SER A 327 -20.89 15.20 -4.75
CA SER A 327 -21.61 15.12 -6.01
C SER A 327 -20.88 14.24 -7.02
N ALA A 328 -19.54 14.38 -7.10
CA ALA A 328 -18.71 13.54 -7.94
C ALA A 328 -18.80 12.05 -7.54
N VAL A 329 -18.76 11.77 -6.23
CA VAL A 329 -18.86 10.39 -5.69
C VAL A 329 -20.23 9.78 -5.96
N LEU A 330 -21.32 10.55 -5.77
CA LEU A 330 -22.67 10.05 -5.98
C LEU A 330 -23.03 9.84 -7.45
N ALA A 331 -22.36 10.55 -8.35
CA ALA A 331 -22.53 10.39 -9.79
C ALA A 331 -21.83 9.13 -10.35
N ASP A 332 -20.85 8.59 -9.63
CA ASP A 332 -20.03 7.46 -10.10
C ASP A 332 -20.27 6.19 -9.27
N PRO A 333 -20.88 5.13 -9.86
CA PRO A 333 -21.14 3.88 -9.16
C PRO A 333 -19.90 3.18 -8.61
N VAL A 334 -18.73 3.36 -9.26
CA VAL A 334 -17.47 2.75 -8.83
C VAL A 334 -16.99 3.41 -7.54
N TRP A 335 -17.07 4.73 -7.46
CA TRP A 335 -16.69 5.47 -6.26
C TRP A 335 -17.57 5.16 -5.05
N LEU A 336 -18.88 4.96 -5.28
CA LEU A 336 -19.78 4.56 -4.20
C LEU A 336 -19.36 3.24 -3.56
N LYS A 337 -18.91 2.27 -4.36
CA LYS A 337 -18.38 0.99 -3.85
C LYS A 337 -17.11 1.19 -3.03
N ILE A 338 -16.19 2.04 -3.48
CA ILE A 338 -14.93 2.31 -2.79
C ILE A 338 -15.16 3.06 -1.48
N SER A 339 -16.05 4.05 -1.46
CA SER A 339 -16.38 4.79 -0.24
C SER A 339 -17.01 3.90 0.85
N ALA A 340 -17.51 2.73 0.45
CA ALA A 340 -18.07 1.73 1.36
C ALA A 340 -17.01 0.92 2.11
N VAL A 341 -15.78 0.86 1.61
CA VAL A 341 -14.74 -0.11 2.03
C VAL A 341 -13.66 0.53 2.91
N SER A 342 -13.90 1.64 3.58
CA SER A 342 -12.94 2.23 4.54
C SER A 342 -12.67 1.35 5.78
N THR A 343 -12.88 0.03 5.66
CA THR A 343 -12.75 -0.95 6.74
C THR A 343 -11.32 -1.45 7.02
N PRO A 344 -10.36 -1.48 6.06
CA PRO A 344 -9.02 -2.00 6.35
C PRO A 344 -8.22 -1.17 7.36
N LEU A 345 -8.46 0.14 7.43
CA LEU A 345 -7.78 1.02 8.40
C LEU A 345 -8.23 0.79 9.86
N LYS A 346 -9.36 0.12 10.09
CA LYS A 346 -9.77 -0.30 11.43
C LYS A 346 -9.02 -1.55 11.93
N LEU A 347 -8.45 -2.34 11.04
CA LEU A 347 -7.64 -3.52 11.39
C LEU A 347 -6.22 -3.14 11.84
N LEU A 348 -5.83 -1.87 11.71
CA LEU A 348 -4.56 -1.31 12.20
C LEU A 348 -4.71 -0.60 13.57
N ARG A 349 -5.82 -0.85 14.30
CA ARG A 349 -6.00 -0.40 15.69
C ARG A 349 -5.54 -1.44 16.66
#